data_d4895488e7d5e594d7b8bba13d282886
#
_entry.id   d4895488e7d5e594d7b8bba13d282886
#
_cell.length_a   1.000
_cell.length_b   1.000
_cell.length_c   1.000
_cell.angle_alpha   90.00
_cell.angle_beta   90.00
_cell.angle_gamma   90.00
#
_symmetry.space_group_name_H-M   'P 1'
#
loop_
_entity.id
_entity.type
_entity.pdbx_description
1 polymer ?
#
loop_
_entity_poly.entity_id
_entity_poly.type
_entity_poly.pdbx_seq_one_letter_code
_entity_poly.pdbx_strand_id
1 'polypeptide(L)'
;MFTIVKTGGRSMATAVMARQAILSRRSCPALAIQRFQRPFSSEPPRPTAQHLTEPDPGPPPPPPPPPGQDAGPSLFSKMVEAAATSFASILVLGAGFSIAAYAYHKSYKYMVLQKMANAFEPGDPVLDLAAIGKDLPLSKTAAATHWIERPEQPIVDAIVAGREGGHYHLFIGEKGTGKSSMLLEAMRKIDGDGVAMFEAHADLEIFRIRLGKALDYEFHEDYIGGYFSERGPRDTTALLDIERALNKLEKVALRRRAKVGRPLVVIINQMHLVRDDEDGKDLIELLQQRAEQWAAANLVTMVFNSDDYWVYERLKQLATRMEVLTIVDLPKAQATAALKNYRQRYFNEAPSSELLEKIYDHVGGRLNFLNRVAKSQDMLLACDKIKEVEKTWFLNQCWILGEEMDDDVMDQQKWAAAAVVLATALVDKEAEMETTYDPTLGHVLPSFPLHKAQEIMTRVDFVRALDRLNLFSITSDAQVRASSVPMHLAFQEMVALPGFREHLQGTIDRIAAIESLGRTRELVAKDLVLGGKYEIRKVPGGIDVTLQEKEGEDE
;
A
#
# COMPACT_ATOMS: atom_id res chain seq x y z
N MET A 1 -17.26 32.60 57.23
CA MET A 1 -17.17 34.06 57.31
C MET A 1 -16.64 34.55 55.97
N PHE A 2 -17.56 35.02 55.15
CA PHE A 2 -17.49 36.10 54.17
C PHE A 2 -16.34 36.04 53.14
N THR A 3 -16.52 36.19 51.85
CA THR A 3 -17.46 37.07 51.10
C THR A 3 -17.57 36.62 49.66
N ILE A 4 -18.79 36.59 49.14
CA ILE A 4 -19.19 36.46 47.75
C ILE A 4 -18.88 37.77 47.04
N VAL A 5 -18.24 37.75 45.83
CA VAL A 5 -18.39 38.81 44.85
C VAL A 5 -18.82 38.21 43.51
N LYS A 6 -20.03 38.60 43.13
CA LYS A 6 -20.72 38.35 41.88
C LYS A 6 -20.50 39.57 40.99
N THR A 7 -19.93 39.41 39.78
CA THR A 7 -20.18 40.26 38.61
C THR A 7 -19.89 39.39 37.42
N GLY A 8 -20.75 39.12 36.52
CA GLY A 8 -21.60 39.92 35.69
C GLY A 8 -21.48 39.30 34.32
N GLY A 9 -22.51 38.60 33.81
CA GLY A 9 -22.52 37.90 32.57
C GLY A 9 -22.38 38.79 31.35
N ARG A 10 -21.85 38.18 30.29
CA ARG A 10 -22.26 38.51 28.90
C ARG A 10 -22.00 37.30 28.03
N SER A 11 -23.07 36.84 27.44
CA SER A 11 -23.24 35.95 26.30
C SER A 11 -22.15 36.10 25.23
N MET A 12 -21.46 34.98 24.90
CA MET A 12 -20.78 34.80 23.62
C MET A 12 -21.18 33.44 23.03
N ALA A 13 -22.44 33.34 22.69
CA ALA A 13 -22.97 32.32 21.81
C ALA A 13 -23.37 33.03 20.51
N THR A 14 -22.44 33.32 19.63
CA THR A 14 -22.68 33.66 18.20
C THR A 14 -21.35 33.98 17.50
N ALA A 15 -20.51 32.96 17.23
CA ALA A 15 -19.37 33.09 16.31
C ALA A 15 -18.81 31.75 15.86
N VAL A 16 -19.63 30.72 15.56
CA VAL A 16 -19.17 29.45 14.95
C VAL A 16 -19.97 29.08 13.68
N MET A 17 -20.76 30.00 13.14
CA MET A 17 -21.48 29.75 11.87
C MET A 17 -21.17 30.78 10.79
N ALA A 18 -19.91 31.07 10.52
CA ALA A 18 -19.52 31.93 9.39
C ALA A 18 -18.10 31.63 8.88
N ARG A 19 -17.78 30.34 8.57
CA ARG A 19 -16.56 29.98 7.83
C ARG A 19 -16.73 28.78 6.91
N GLN A 20 -17.89 28.66 6.29
CA GLN A 20 -18.12 27.59 5.27
C GLN A 20 -18.80 28.16 3.99
N ALA A 21 -18.45 29.33 3.56
CA ALA A 21 -19.00 29.88 2.32
C ALA A 21 -18.07 30.87 1.61
N ILE A 22 -16.77 30.57 1.45
CA ILE A 22 -15.90 31.28 0.48
C ILE A 22 -14.84 30.26 0.00
N LEU A 23 -15.22 29.34 -0.84
CA LEU A 23 -14.33 28.59 -1.72
C LEU A 23 -15.14 27.91 -2.84
N SER A 24 -15.89 28.73 -3.57
CA SER A 24 -16.36 28.34 -4.89
C SER A 24 -16.40 29.57 -5.77
N ARG A 25 -15.60 29.59 -6.78
CA ARG A 25 -15.52 30.37 -7.99
C ARG A 25 -14.13 31.01 -8.18
N ARG A 26 -13.19 30.19 -8.62
CA ARG A 26 -12.24 30.63 -9.63
C ARG A 26 -12.48 29.79 -10.87
N SER A 27 -13.23 30.38 -11.77
CA SER A 27 -13.42 29.91 -13.13
C SER A 27 -12.10 29.97 -13.87
N CYS A 28 -11.61 28.80 -14.29
CA CYS A 28 -10.62 28.70 -15.37
C CYS A 28 -11.30 29.06 -16.69
N PRO A 29 -10.65 29.80 -17.61
CA PRO A 29 -11.19 30.06 -18.92
C PRO A 29 -11.19 28.76 -19.73
N ALA A 30 -12.38 28.39 -20.21
CA ALA A 30 -12.58 27.34 -21.16
C ALA A 30 -11.86 27.65 -22.46
N LEU A 31 -10.86 26.85 -22.81
CA LEU A 31 -10.34 26.77 -24.17
C LEU A 31 -11.46 26.23 -25.06
N ALA A 32 -11.97 27.10 -25.92
CA ALA A 32 -12.93 26.74 -26.93
C ALA A 32 -12.32 25.75 -27.92
N ILE A 33 -12.69 24.49 -27.80
CA ILE A 33 -12.46 23.51 -28.85
C ILE A 33 -13.48 23.81 -29.94
N GLN A 34 -13.05 24.45 -31.01
CA GLN A 34 -13.80 24.56 -32.26
C GLN A 34 -14.02 23.15 -32.81
N ARG A 35 -15.23 22.64 -32.61
CA ARG A 35 -15.73 21.50 -33.38
C ARG A 35 -15.90 21.95 -34.84
N PHE A 36 -15.02 21.51 -35.70
CA PHE A 36 -15.26 21.47 -37.15
C PHE A 36 -16.37 20.45 -37.38
N GLN A 37 -17.61 20.91 -37.41
CA GLN A 37 -18.71 20.17 -38.03
C GLN A 37 -18.65 20.48 -39.51
N ARG A 38 -18.22 19.51 -40.30
CA ARG A 38 -18.53 19.48 -41.74
C ARG A 38 -19.95 18.93 -41.89
N PRO A 39 -20.88 19.64 -42.52
CA PRO A 39 -22.15 19.04 -42.89
C PRO A 39 -21.94 18.11 -44.08
N PHE A 40 -22.27 16.84 -43.90
CA PHE A 40 -22.53 15.94 -45.03
C PHE A 40 -23.82 16.38 -45.69
N SER A 41 -23.74 17.05 -46.83
CA SER A 41 -24.84 17.22 -47.73
C SER A 41 -24.75 16.16 -48.83
N SER A 42 -25.54 15.17 -48.74
CA SER A 42 -25.78 14.18 -49.76
C SER A 42 -27.04 14.56 -50.53
N GLU A 43 -26.91 15.42 -51.52
CA GLU A 43 -27.89 15.52 -52.58
C GLU A 43 -27.18 15.57 -53.93
N PRO A 44 -27.46 14.68 -54.88
CA PRO A 44 -26.92 14.77 -56.22
C PRO A 44 -27.59 15.94 -56.98
N PRO A 45 -26.86 16.71 -57.81
CA PRO A 45 -27.44 17.83 -58.52
C PRO A 45 -28.45 17.31 -59.56
N ARG A 46 -29.65 17.87 -59.55
CA ARG A 46 -30.67 17.71 -60.60
C ARG A 46 -30.14 18.36 -61.87
N PRO A 47 -30.33 17.74 -63.04
CA PRO A 47 -29.92 18.35 -64.31
C PRO A 47 -30.89 19.51 -64.65
N THR A 48 -30.30 20.67 -64.82
CA THR A 48 -30.96 21.88 -65.33
C THR A 48 -31.35 21.63 -66.77
N ALA A 49 -32.64 21.82 -67.09
CA ALA A 49 -33.12 21.77 -68.47
C ALA A 49 -32.42 22.84 -69.29
N GLN A 50 -31.64 22.44 -70.27
CA GLN A 50 -31.11 23.33 -71.28
C GLN A 50 -32.08 23.39 -72.47
N HIS A 51 -32.34 24.62 -72.87
CA HIS A 51 -33.10 25.04 -74.02
C HIS A 51 -32.76 24.28 -75.27
N LEU A 52 -33.77 23.77 -75.96
CA LEU A 52 -33.69 23.23 -77.31
C LEU A 52 -33.40 24.40 -78.26
N THR A 53 -32.18 24.44 -78.81
CA THR A 53 -31.87 25.15 -80.08
C THR A 53 -31.66 24.11 -81.13
N GLU A 54 -32.29 24.30 -82.30
CA GLU A 54 -32.26 23.44 -83.46
C GLU A 54 -30.84 23.18 -83.97
N PRO A 55 -30.57 21.99 -84.55
CA PRO A 55 -29.25 21.64 -85.02
C PRO A 55 -29.02 22.19 -86.45
N ASP A 56 -27.88 22.88 -86.55
CA ASP A 56 -27.27 23.22 -87.87
C ASP A 56 -26.76 21.92 -88.58
N PRO A 57 -26.94 21.75 -89.88
CA PRO A 57 -26.53 20.52 -90.55
C PRO A 57 -25.01 20.46 -90.69
N GLY A 58 -24.46 19.46 -89.96
CA GLY A 58 -23.03 19.16 -89.94
C GLY A 58 -22.50 18.58 -91.28
N PRO A 59 -21.22 18.65 -91.50
CA PRO A 59 -20.56 18.14 -92.68
C PRO A 59 -20.68 16.61 -92.79
N PRO A 60 -20.57 16.06 -94.07
CA PRO A 60 -20.78 14.64 -94.27
C PRO A 60 -19.75 13.75 -93.59
N PRO A 61 -20.09 12.50 -93.24
CA PRO A 61 -19.20 11.60 -92.54
C PRO A 61 -17.99 11.21 -93.42
N PRO A 62 -16.82 11.07 -92.76
CA PRO A 62 -15.62 10.59 -93.46
C PRO A 62 -15.80 9.12 -93.91
N PRO A 63 -15.18 8.69 -94.97
CA PRO A 63 -15.29 7.35 -95.48
C PRO A 63 -14.77 6.30 -94.49
N PRO A 64 -15.31 5.05 -94.53
CA PRO A 64 -14.88 4.00 -93.63
C PRO A 64 -13.37 3.66 -93.91
N PRO A 65 -12.60 3.41 -92.85
CA PRO A 65 -11.20 3.00 -92.96
C PRO A 65 -11.13 1.59 -93.60
N PRO A 66 -10.08 1.29 -94.34
CA PRO A 66 -9.93 0.00 -94.97
C PRO A 66 -9.79 -1.13 -93.96
N PRO A 67 -10.24 -2.36 -94.30
CA PRO A 67 -10.08 -3.51 -93.41
C PRO A 67 -8.63 -3.98 -93.45
N GLY A 68 -7.89 -3.67 -92.45
CA GLY A 68 -6.49 -4.05 -92.30
C GLY A 68 -6.15 -4.30 -90.84
N GLN A 69 -6.18 -5.56 -90.48
CA GLN A 69 -5.24 -6.20 -89.56
C GLN A 69 -4.83 -5.39 -88.32
N ASP A 70 -5.48 -5.68 -87.21
CA ASP A 70 -4.82 -6.12 -85.98
C ASP A 70 -5.94 -6.41 -84.94
N ALA A 71 -6.13 -7.68 -84.68
CA ALA A 71 -6.96 -8.14 -83.63
C ALA A 71 -6.34 -7.68 -82.34
N GLY A 72 -6.67 -6.46 -81.90
CA GLY A 72 -6.39 -5.99 -80.51
C GLY A 72 -6.94 -7.00 -79.51
N PRO A 73 -6.28 -7.19 -78.41
CA PRO A 73 -6.65 -8.18 -77.42
C PRO A 73 -8.15 -8.05 -77.08
N SER A 74 -8.85 -9.16 -77.10
CA SER A 74 -10.31 -9.21 -76.87
C SER A 74 -10.66 -8.50 -75.54
N LEU A 75 -11.83 -7.87 -75.48
CA LEU A 75 -12.30 -7.23 -74.24
C LEU A 75 -12.19 -8.16 -72.99
N PHE A 76 -12.33 -9.46 -73.23
CA PHE A 76 -12.13 -10.48 -72.20
C PHE A 76 -10.66 -10.56 -71.71
N SER A 77 -9.68 -10.51 -72.66
CA SER A 77 -8.26 -10.50 -72.31
C SER A 77 -7.89 -9.26 -71.47
N LYS A 78 -8.38 -8.07 -71.87
CA LYS A 78 -8.17 -6.84 -71.08
C LYS A 78 -8.82 -6.89 -69.71
N MET A 79 -10.01 -7.49 -69.54
CA MET A 79 -10.65 -7.70 -68.23
C MET A 79 -9.86 -8.69 -67.39
N VAL A 80 -9.34 -9.77 -67.93
CA VAL A 80 -8.52 -10.75 -67.21
C VAL A 80 -7.19 -10.12 -66.79
N GLU A 81 -6.57 -9.33 -67.64
CA GLU A 81 -5.32 -8.63 -67.34
C GLU A 81 -5.52 -7.57 -66.21
N ALA A 82 -6.62 -6.80 -66.26
CA ALA A 82 -6.97 -5.85 -65.22
C ALA A 82 -7.32 -6.57 -63.89
N ALA A 83 -8.00 -7.69 -63.94
CA ALA A 83 -8.27 -8.51 -62.76
C ALA A 83 -7.01 -9.13 -62.17
N ALA A 84 -6.10 -9.64 -63.02
CA ALA A 84 -4.82 -10.21 -62.62
C ALA A 84 -3.91 -9.16 -61.97
N THR A 85 -3.84 -7.95 -62.57
CA THR A 85 -3.04 -6.84 -62.00
C THR A 85 -3.61 -6.35 -60.66
N SER A 86 -4.95 -6.25 -60.53
CA SER A 86 -5.59 -5.91 -59.28
C SER A 86 -5.34 -6.98 -58.20
N PHE A 87 -5.45 -8.25 -58.55
CA PHE A 87 -5.17 -9.36 -57.65
C PHE A 87 -3.68 -9.40 -57.22
N ALA A 88 -2.76 -9.22 -58.19
CA ALA A 88 -1.33 -9.12 -57.88
C ALA A 88 -1.01 -7.93 -56.95
N SER A 89 -1.64 -6.77 -57.19
CA SER A 89 -1.48 -5.59 -56.32
C SER A 89 -1.98 -5.85 -54.91
N ILE A 90 -3.14 -6.52 -54.73
CA ILE A 90 -3.67 -6.89 -53.42
C ILE A 90 -2.75 -7.89 -52.70
N LEU A 91 -2.20 -8.87 -53.44
CA LEU A 91 -1.24 -9.81 -52.83
C LEU A 91 0.06 -9.14 -52.42
N VAL A 92 0.61 -8.23 -53.20
CA VAL A 92 1.82 -7.47 -52.86
C VAL A 92 1.58 -6.57 -51.66
N LEU A 93 0.45 -5.87 -51.62
CA LEU A 93 0.03 -5.07 -50.47
C LEU A 93 -0.16 -5.93 -49.23
N GLY A 94 -0.89 -7.06 -49.32
CA GLY A 94 -1.10 -8.00 -48.22
C GLY A 94 0.20 -8.57 -47.68
N ALA A 95 1.13 -8.98 -48.56
CA ALA A 95 2.45 -9.44 -48.14
C ALA A 95 3.27 -8.32 -47.50
N GLY A 96 3.23 -7.11 -48.05
CA GLY A 96 3.90 -5.93 -47.49
C GLY A 96 3.40 -5.60 -46.10
N PHE A 97 2.09 -5.57 -45.90
CA PHE A 97 1.49 -5.35 -44.57
C PHE A 97 1.84 -6.46 -43.57
N SER A 98 1.83 -7.73 -44.01
CA SER A 98 2.18 -8.85 -43.14
C SER A 98 3.66 -8.79 -42.70
N ILE A 99 4.57 -8.47 -43.61
CA ILE A 99 6.00 -8.29 -43.29
C ILE A 99 6.20 -7.10 -42.37
N ALA A 100 5.54 -5.96 -42.65
CA ALA A 100 5.61 -4.77 -41.80
C ALA A 100 5.07 -5.03 -40.40
N ALA A 101 3.93 -5.70 -40.28
CA ALA A 101 3.33 -6.09 -38.99
C ALA A 101 4.25 -7.03 -38.18
N TYR A 102 4.84 -8.02 -38.84
CA TYR A 102 5.80 -8.94 -38.20
C TYR A 102 7.06 -8.21 -37.73
N ALA A 103 7.65 -7.36 -38.60
CA ALA A 103 8.83 -6.58 -38.27
C ALA A 103 8.56 -5.60 -37.10
N TYR A 104 7.42 -4.91 -37.17
CA TYR A 104 6.96 -4.03 -36.10
C TYR A 104 6.81 -4.78 -34.77
N HIS A 105 6.08 -5.89 -34.77
CA HIS A 105 5.84 -6.67 -33.54
C HIS A 105 7.16 -7.20 -32.94
N LYS A 106 8.09 -7.66 -33.75
CA LYS A 106 9.41 -8.13 -33.30
C LYS A 106 10.27 -6.99 -32.74
N SER A 107 10.30 -5.85 -33.44
CA SER A 107 11.02 -4.64 -33.02
C SER A 107 10.44 -4.08 -31.72
N TYR A 108 9.12 -3.99 -31.62
CA TYR A 108 8.42 -3.53 -30.41
C TYR A 108 8.72 -4.41 -29.20
N LYS A 109 8.60 -5.74 -29.31
CA LYS A 109 8.99 -6.67 -28.25
C LYS A 109 10.45 -6.49 -27.81
N TYR A 110 11.34 -6.22 -28.74
CA TYR A 110 12.73 -5.98 -28.43
C TYR A 110 12.93 -4.67 -27.68
N MET A 111 12.28 -3.58 -28.12
CA MET A 111 12.35 -2.27 -27.45
C MET A 111 11.81 -2.31 -26.01
N VAL A 112 10.67 -2.96 -25.78
CA VAL A 112 10.09 -3.12 -24.44
C VAL A 112 11.07 -3.84 -23.50
N LEU A 113 11.67 -4.93 -23.94
CA LEU A 113 12.66 -5.65 -23.13
C LEU A 113 13.95 -4.84 -22.93
N GLN A 114 14.33 -4.00 -23.88
CA GLN A 114 15.49 -3.12 -23.74
C GLN A 114 15.22 -1.99 -22.75
N LYS A 115 14.06 -1.32 -22.84
CA LYS A 115 13.63 -0.31 -21.85
C LYS A 115 13.67 -0.89 -20.44
N MET A 116 13.02 -2.05 -20.24
CA MET A 116 13.03 -2.72 -18.92
C MET A 116 14.45 -3.14 -18.48
N ALA A 117 15.35 -3.48 -19.39
CA ALA A 117 16.74 -3.76 -19.04
C ALA A 117 17.48 -2.51 -18.58
N ASN A 118 17.20 -1.36 -19.19
CA ASN A 118 17.80 -0.07 -18.82
C ASN A 118 17.35 0.39 -17.43
N ALA A 119 16.14 0.01 -16.97
CA ALA A 119 15.69 0.30 -15.60
C ALA A 119 16.58 -0.32 -14.50
N PHE A 120 17.42 -1.27 -14.85
CA PHE A 120 18.39 -1.90 -13.94
C PHE A 120 19.84 -1.46 -14.22
N GLU A 121 20.05 -0.43 -15.00
CA GLU A 121 21.37 0.18 -15.18
C GLU A 121 21.68 1.16 -14.03
N PRO A 122 22.96 1.45 -13.76
CA PRO A 122 23.34 2.43 -12.73
C PRO A 122 22.66 3.79 -12.89
N GLY A 123 22.29 4.45 -11.80
CA GLY A 123 21.66 5.77 -11.80
C GLY A 123 20.14 5.74 -11.58
N ASP A 124 19.66 4.95 -10.62
CA ASP A 124 18.23 4.86 -10.29
C ASP A 124 17.67 6.23 -9.82
N PRO A 125 16.59 6.76 -10.43
CA PRO A 125 15.94 8.00 -10.02
C PRO A 125 15.48 8.05 -8.55
N VAL A 126 15.23 6.92 -7.93
CA VAL A 126 14.88 6.82 -6.50
C VAL A 126 16.03 7.32 -5.62
N LEU A 127 17.27 7.05 -6.03
CA LEU A 127 18.46 7.53 -5.30
C LEU A 127 18.63 9.04 -5.38
N ASP A 128 18.34 9.63 -6.54
CA ASP A 128 18.39 11.07 -6.75
C ASP A 128 17.33 11.79 -5.91
N LEU A 129 16.10 11.28 -5.90
CA LEU A 129 15.03 11.81 -5.06
C LEU A 129 15.35 11.71 -3.56
N ALA A 130 15.93 10.59 -3.14
CA ALA A 130 16.33 10.38 -1.76
C ALA A 130 17.49 11.31 -1.33
N ALA A 131 18.37 11.67 -2.27
CA ALA A 131 19.47 12.60 -2.04
C ALA A 131 18.97 14.05 -1.89
N ILE A 132 18.06 14.48 -2.75
CA ILE A 132 17.44 15.82 -2.72
C ILE A 132 16.64 16.01 -1.42
N GLY A 133 15.88 15.01 -0.98
CA GLY A 133 15.05 15.09 0.23
C GLY A 133 15.83 15.19 1.54
N LYS A 134 17.15 14.94 1.51
CA LYS A 134 18.02 15.00 2.70
C LYS A 134 18.89 16.25 2.77
N ASP A 135 18.78 17.20 1.85
CA ASP A 135 19.69 18.35 1.70
C ASP A 135 21.19 17.95 1.75
N LEU A 136 21.47 16.72 1.36
CA LEU A 136 22.82 16.19 1.38
C LEU A 136 23.56 16.70 0.14
N PRO A 137 24.78 17.23 0.29
CA PRO A 137 25.62 17.50 -0.88
C PRO A 137 25.80 16.18 -1.65
N LEU A 138 25.65 16.23 -2.96
CA LEU A 138 25.82 15.10 -3.90
C LEU A 138 27.19 14.38 -3.79
N SER A 139 28.08 14.85 -2.93
CA SER A 139 29.38 14.24 -2.67
C SER A 139 29.21 12.95 -1.83
N LYS A 140 29.62 11.83 -2.40
CA LYS A 140 29.63 10.50 -1.78
C LYS A 140 30.32 10.48 -0.39
N THR A 141 31.27 11.38 -0.14
CA THR A 141 32.02 11.49 1.11
C THR A 141 31.25 12.18 2.25
N ALA A 142 30.38 13.14 1.95
CA ALA A 142 29.62 13.86 3.00
C ALA A 142 28.44 13.03 3.51
N ALA A 143 27.83 12.22 2.67
CA ALA A 143 26.71 11.34 3.04
C ALA A 143 27.14 10.20 3.98
N ALA A 144 28.35 9.67 3.82
CA ALA A 144 28.89 8.59 4.66
C ALA A 144 29.09 8.99 6.13
N THR A 145 29.22 10.28 6.43
CA THR A 145 29.49 10.78 7.78
C THR A 145 28.25 10.88 8.68
N HIS A 146 27.06 10.66 8.15
CA HIS A 146 25.80 10.70 8.93
C HIS A 146 25.19 9.32 9.16
N TRP A 147 25.78 8.30 8.55
CA TRP A 147 25.25 6.96 8.61
C TRP A 147 25.62 6.31 9.95
N ILE A 148 24.63 5.74 10.62
CA ILE A 148 24.83 4.91 11.80
C ILE A 148 25.02 3.49 11.30
N GLU A 149 26.23 2.96 11.39
CA GLU A 149 26.49 1.57 11.01
C GLU A 149 25.74 0.63 11.94
N ARG A 150 24.97 -0.24 11.32
CA ARG A 150 24.21 -1.28 12.00
C ARG A 150 24.79 -2.66 11.69
N PRO A 151 24.70 -3.61 12.62
CA PRO A 151 25.23 -4.96 12.41
C PRO A 151 24.52 -5.69 11.25
N GLU A 152 23.27 -5.32 10.96
CA GLU A 152 22.48 -5.90 9.85
C GLU A 152 22.87 -5.32 8.47
N GLN A 153 23.52 -4.15 8.41
CA GLN A 153 23.83 -3.49 7.15
C GLN A 153 24.66 -4.34 6.17
N PRO A 154 25.70 -5.09 6.58
CA PRO A 154 26.44 -5.96 5.66
C PRO A 154 25.58 -7.03 5.01
N ILE A 155 24.59 -7.58 5.71
CA ILE A 155 23.64 -8.55 5.18
C ILE A 155 22.76 -7.88 4.13
N VAL A 156 22.22 -6.71 4.45
CA VAL A 156 21.40 -5.92 3.50
C VAL A 156 22.21 -5.56 2.25
N ASP A 157 23.46 -5.15 2.42
CA ASP A 157 24.37 -4.85 1.31
C ASP A 157 24.65 -6.08 0.42
N ALA A 158 24.75 -7.26 1.01
CA ALA A 158 24.96 -8.51 0.28
C ALA A 158 23.71 -8.90 -0.54
N ILE A 159 22.52 -8.78 0.06
CA ILE A 159 21.23 -9.05 -0.58
C ILE A 159 21.03 -8.08 -1.75
N VAL A 160 21.14 -6.78 -1.52
CA VAL A 160 20.90 -5.74 -2.52
C VAL A 160 21.93 -5.80 -3.65
N ALA A 161 23.16 -6.17 -3.37
CA ALA A 161 24.19 -6.40 -4.41
C ALA A 161 24.00 -7.70 -5.20
N GLY A 162 22.97 -8.50 -4.91
CA GLY A 162 22.70 -9.78 -5.58
C GLY A 162 23.81 -10.82 -5.33
N ARG A 163 24.52 -10.73 -4.21
CA ARG A 163 25.53 -11.71 -3.81
C ARG A 163 24.91 -12.92 -3.10
N GLU A 164 23.76 -12.71 -2.48
CA GLU A 164 22.95 -13.78 -1.90
C GLU A 164 21.83 -14.15 -2.86
N GLY A 165 21.69 -15.43 -3.14
CA GLY A 165 20.69 -15.95 -4.06
C GLY A 165 20.06 -17.23 -3.54
N GLY A 166 18.99 -17.68 -4.20
CA GLY A 166 18.25 -18.88 -3.80
C GLY A 166 17.12 -18.61 -2.80
N HIS A 167 17.00 -17.41 -2.32
CA HIS A 167 15.98 -16.96 -1.37
C HIS A 167 15.33 -15.65 -1.83
N TYR A 168 14.16 -15.36 -1.27
CA TYR A 168 13.58 -14.02 -1.26
C TYR A 168 13.47 -13.57 0.20
N HIS A 169 13.49 -12.26 0.43
CA HIS A 169 13.65 -11.72 1.77
C HIS A 169 12.45 -10.88 2.19
N LEU A 170 12.07 -11.03 3.46
CA LEU A 170 11.13 -10.15 4.12
C LEU A 170 11.87 -9.35 5.20
N PHE A 171 11.94 -8.03 5.03
CA PHE A 171 12.42 -7.11 6.05
C PHE A 171 11.24 -6.66 6.90
N ILE A 172 11.27 -7.00 8.17
CA ILE A 172 10.20 -6.68 9.11
C ILE A 172 10.77 -5.98 10.35
N GLY A 173 9.97 -5.15 10.97
CA GLY A 173 10.30 -4.41 12.19
C GLY A 173 9.38 -3.22 12.34
N GLU A 174 9.41 -2.60 13.49
CA GLU A 174 8.51 -1.53 13.83
C GLU A 174 8.75 -0.27 12.98
N LYS A 175 7.75 0.58 12.91
CA LYS A 175 7.79 1.84 12.16
C LYS A 175 8.88 2.76 12.71
N GLY A 176 9.73 3.27 11.81
CA GLY A 176 10.79 4.23 12.19
C GLY A 176 12.10 3.61 12.67
N THR A 177 12.29 2.29 12.57
CA THR A 177 13.57 1.60 12.87
C THR A 177 14.66 1.83 11.81
N GLY A 178 14.30 2.31 10.61
CA GLY A 178 15.28 2.66 9.57
C GLY A 178 15.42 1.65 8.43
N LYS A 179 14.52 0.68 8.28
CA LYS A 179 14.53 -0.35 7.22
C LYS A 179 14.72 0.21 5.82
N SER A 180 13.84 1.12 5.39
CA SER A 180 13.94 1.74 4.06
C SER A 180 15.22 2.55 3.87
N SER A 181 15.75 3.16 4.93
CA SER A 181 17.02 3.88 4.87
C SER A 181 18.22 2.95 4.66
N MET A 182 18.18 1.74 5.26
CA MET A 182 19.22 0.72 5.06
C MET A 182 19.22 0.19 3.63
N LEU A 183 18.02 -0.05 3.05
CA LEU A 183 17.87 -0.45 1.66
C LEU A 183 18.39 0.63 0.69
N LEU A 184 18.02 1.89 0.91
CA LEU A 184 18.52 3.01 0.11
C LEU A 184 20.05 3.18 0.21
N GLU A 185 20.63 2.99 1.40
CA GLU A 185 22.07 3.06 1.59
C GLU A 185 22.78 1.91 0.86
N ALA A 186 22.24 0.70 0.91
CA ALA A 186 22.78 -0.44 0.18
C ALA A 186 22.70 -0.21 -1.35
N MET A 187 21.58 0.32 -1.86
CA MET A 187 21.46 0.71 -3.26
C MET A 187 22.46 1.79 -3.67
N ARG A 188 22.66 2.80 -2.80
CA ARG A 188 23.62 3.88 -3.05
C ARG A 188 25.06 3.38 -3.19
N LYS A 189 25.46 2.36 -2.41
CA LYS A 189 26.80 1.77 -2.47
C LYS A 189 27.11 1.15 -3.84
N ILE A 190 26.10 0.64 -4.52
CA ILE A 190 26.21 0.00 -5.84
C ILE A 190 25.65 0.87 -6.99
N ASP A 191 25.28 2.12 -6.70
CA ASP A 191 24.70 3.06 -7.65
C ASP A 191 23.41 2.54 -8.31
N GLY A 192 22.67 1.68 -7.62
CA GLY A 192 21.44 1.04 -8.11
C GLY A 192 21.65 -0.06 -9.16
N ASP A 193 22.90 -0.47 -9.45
CA ASP A 193 23.17 -1.47 -10.50
C ASP A 193 22.50 -2.82 -10.23
N GLY A 194 21.55 -3.18 -11.08
CA GLY A 194 20.80 -4.42 -11.00
C GLY A 194 19.63 -4.41 -10.03
N VAL A 195 19.24 -3.25 -9.53
CA VAL A 195 18.17 -3.08 -8.52
C VAL A 195 17.07 -2.20 -9.08
N ALA A 196 15.83 -2.57 -8.82
CA ALA A 196 14.67 -1.69 -9.00
C ALA A 196 13.89 -1.63 -7.70
N MET A 197 13.47 -0.43 -7.28
CA MET A 197 12.75 -0.21 -6.03
C MET A 197 11.49 0.62 -6.26
N PHE A 198 10.40 0.25 -5.62
CA PHE A 198 9.17 1.04 -5.59
C PHE A 198 8.42 0.85 -4.27
N GLU A 199 7.46 1.74 -4.01
CA GLU A 199 6.59 1.68 -2.84
C GLU A 199 5.26 1.03 -3.19
N ALA A 200 4.81 0.09 -2.37
CA ALA A 200 3.50 -0.52 -2.46
C ALA A 200 2.38 0.53 -2.25
N HIS A 201 1.17 0.19 -2.61
CA HIS A 201 0.00 1.03 -2.42
C HIS A 201 -1.24 0.18 -2.16
N ALA A 202 -2.22 0.77 -1.45
CA ALA A 202 -3.48 0.13 -1.12
C ALA A 202 -4.38 -0.16 -2.34
N ASP A 203 -4.28 0.66 -3.38
CA ASP A 203 -4.99 0.53 -4.64
C ASP A 203 -4.11 -0.20 -5.65
N LEU A 204 -4.63 -1.29 -6.25
CA LEU A 204 -3.89 -2.13 -7.20
C LEU A 204 -3.55 -1.41 -8.51
N GLU A 205 -4.38 -0.45 -8.94
CA GLU A 205 -4.09 0.34 -10.14
C GLU A 205 -2.87 1.24 -9.92
N ILE A 206 -2.78 1.85 -8.74
CA ILE A 206 -1.61 2.67 -8.36
C ILE A 206 -0.39 1.78 -8.15
N PHE A 207 -0.55 0.61 -7.53
CA PHE A 207 0.52 -0.38 -7.39
C PHE A 207 1.08 -0.76 -8.78
N ARG A 208 0.20 -1.09 -9.72
CA ARG A 208 0.55 -1.38 -11.11
C ARG A 208 1.37 -0.26 -11.75
N ILE A 209 0.90 1.00 -11.63
CA ILE A 209 1.58 2.17 -12.19
C ILE A 209 2.99 2.34 -11.58
N ARG A 210 3.11 2.19 -10.25
CA ARG A 210 4.41 2.30 -9.55
C ARG A 210 5.38 1.19 -9.97
N LEU A 211 4.89 -0.04 -10.07
CA LEU A 211 5.67 -1.17 -10.60
C LEU A 211 6.13 -0.89 -12.04
N GLY A 212 5.22 -0.43 -12.89
CA GLY A 212 5.56 -0.06 -14.27
C GLY A 212 6.64 1.01 -14.33
N LYS A 213 6.53 2.06 -13.53
CA LYS A 213 7.54 3.12 -13.43
C LYS A 213 8.91 2.59 -13.01
N ALA A 214 8.95 1.70 -11.99
CA ALA A 214 10.20 1.12 -11.50
C ALA A 214 10.87 0.17 -12.52
N LEU A 215 10.08 -0.45 -13.39
CA LEU A 215 10.56 -1.36 -14.42
C LEU A 215 10.71 -0.71 -15.82
N ASP A 216 10.47 0.60 -15.93
CA ASP A 216 10.37 1.33 -17.22
C ASP A 216 9.45 0.59 -18.20
N TYR A 217 8.27 0.16 -17.69
CA TYR A 217 7.27 -0.60 -18.41
C TYR A 217 5.94 0.13 -18.44
N GLU A 218 5.48 0.49 -19.65
CA GLU A 218 4.18 1.13 -19.85
C GLU A 218 3.12 0.08 -20.19
N PHE A 219 1.96 0.14 -19.53
CA PHE A 219 0.90 -0.86 -19.69
C PHE A 219 -0.03 -0.61 -20.91
N HIS A 220 -0.03 0.60 -21.48
CA HIS A 220 -0.93 1.03 -22.56
C HIS A 220 -0.27 1.09 -23.93
N GLU A 221 0.53 0.16 -24.28
CA GLU A 221 1.63 0.40 -25.17
C GLU A 221 1.40 0.22 -26.62
N ASP A 222 0.38 -0.42 -27.07
CA ASP A 222 0.33 -0.80 -28.47
C ASP A 222 -0.99 -0.43 -29.13
N TYR A 223 -1.20 0.89 -29.35
CA TYR A 223 -2.31 1.34 -30.19
C TYR A 223 -2.26 0.73 -31.60
N ILE A 224 -1.07 0.54 -32.17
CA ILE A 224 -0.89 -0.03 -33.49
C ILE A 224 -0.99 -1.55 -33.43
N GLY A 225 -0.38 -2.21 -32.45
CA GLY A 225 -0.47 -3.65 -32.26
C GLY A 225 -1.87 -4.13 -31.91
N GLY A 226 -2.68 -3.30 -31.28
CA GLY A 226 -4.09 -3.56 -31.02
C GLY A 226 -4.91 -3.79 -32.28
N TYR A 227 -4.57 -3.11 -33.39
CA TYR A 227 -5.22 -3.33 -34.69
C TYR A 227 -4.84 -4.67 -35.34
N PHE A 228 -3.71 -5.25 -34.95
CA PHE A 228 -3.22 -6.55 -35.48
C PHE A 228 -3.44 -7.70 -34.48
N SER A 229 -4.06 -7.42 -33.35
CA SER A 229 -4.40 -8.44 -32.34
C SER A 229 -5.74 -9.07 -32.71
N GLU A 230 -5.79 -10.40 -32.81
CA GLU A 230 -7.05 -11.17 -32.97
C GLU A 230 -8.00 -10.99 -31.78
N ARG A 231 -7.54 -10.36 -30.72
CA ARG A 231 -8.28 -10.13 -29.48
C ARG A 231 -8.41 -8.63 -29.28
N GLY A 232 -9.59 -8.09 -29.51
CA GLY A 232 -9.92 -6.68 -29.32
C GLY A 232 -9.49 -6.08 -27.97
N PRO A 233 -9.75 -4.78 -27.69
CA PRO A 233 -9.42 -4.15 -26.42
C PRO A 233 -10.01 -5.00 -25.28
N ARG A 234 -9.14 -5.53 -24.42
CA ARG A 234 -9.55 -6.32 -23.27
C ARG A 234 -9.59 -5.42 -22.08
N ASP A 235 -10.67 -5.51 -21.33
CA ASP A 235 -10.70 -5.07 -19.95
C ASP A 235 -9.69 -5.94 -19.17
N THR A 236 -8.51 -5.40 -18.91
CA THR A 236 -7.46 -6.09 -18.15
C THR A 236 -7.55 -5.66 -16.71
N THR A 237 -7.57 -6.62 -15.80
CA THR A 237 -7.45 -6.31 -14.38
C THR A 237 -6.02 -5.88 -14.05
N ALA A 238 -5.84 -5.03 -13.03
CA ALA A 238 -4.53 -4.60 -12.57
C ALA A 238 -3.61 -5.79 -12.26
N LEU A 239 -4.14 -6.85 -11.65
CA LEU A 239 -3.41 -8.06 -11.31
C LEU A 239 -2.85 -8.79 -12.55
N LEU A 240 -3.64 -8.89 -13.62
CA LEU A 240 -3.20 -9.49 -14.87
C LEU A 240 -2.10 -8.67 -15.57
N ASP A 241 -2.16 -7.36 -15.48
CA ASP A 241 -1.13 -6.48 -16.01
C ASP A 241 0.18 -6.59 -15.21
N ILE A 242 0.09 -6.67 -13.88
CA ILE A 242 1.23 -6.96 -13.00
C ILE A 242 1.89 -8.27 -13.43
N GLU A 243 1.11 -9.33 -13.61
CA GLU A 243 1.61 -10.63 -14.08
C GLU A 243 2.31 -10.53 -15.44
N ARG A 244 1.78 -9.73 -16.37
CA ARG A 244 2.42 -9.48 -17.66
C ARG A 244 3.76 -8.76 -17.53
N ALA A 245 3.84 -7.76 -16.64
CA ALA A 245 5.09 -7.05 -16.36
C ALA A 245 6.14 -8.02 -15.78
N LEU A 246 5.75 -8.85 -14.81
CA LEU A 246 6.61 -9.86 -14.19
C LEU A 246 7.11 -10.90 -15.21
N ASN A 247 6.27 -11.34 -16.15
CA ASN A 247 6.67 -12.21 -17.26
C ASN A 247 7.69 -11.57 -18.23
N LYS A 248 7.66 -10.24 -18.39
CA LYS A 248 8.69 -9.52 -19.16
C LYS A 248 9.99 -9.40 -18.37
N LEU A 249 9.87 -9.09 -17.07
CA LEU A 249 11.00 -9.04 -16.14
C LEU A 249 11.79 -10.35 -16.12
N GLU A 250 11.12 -11.49 -16.09
CA GLU A 250 11.76 -12.81 -16.14
C GLU A 250 12.65 -12.96 -17.38
N LYS A 251 12.17 -12.52 -18.56
CA LYS A 251 12.96 -12.56 -19.79
C LYS A 251 14.17 -11.64 -19.75
N VAL A 252 14.05 -10.47 -19.11
CA VAL A 252 15.17 -9.55 -18.90
C VAL A 252 16.18 -10.15 -17.93
N ALA A 253 15.71 -10.72 -16.83
CA ALA A 253 16.54 -11.37 -15.82
C ALA A 253 17.36 -12.52 -16.40
N LEU A 254 16.76 -13.39 -17.22
CA LEU A 254 17.46 -14.47 -17.95
C LEU A 254 18.58 -13.92 -18.81
N ARG A 255 18.33 -12.85 -19.57
CA ARG A 255 19.34 -12.24 -20.45
C ARG A 255 20.49 -11.61 -19.65
N ARG A 256 20.14 -10.88 -18.57
CA ARG A 256 21.15 -10.22 -17.73
C ARG A 256 22.00 -11.24 -16.97
N ARG A 257 21.37 -12.28 -16.44
CA ARG A 257 22.09 -13.35 -15.73
C ARG A 257 23.13 -14.03 -16.62
N ALA A 258 22.79 -14.29 -17.90
CA ALA A 258 23.74 -14.85 -18.86
C ALA A 258 24.95 -13.94 -19.12
N LYS A 259 24.80 -12.61 -18.95
CA LYS A 259 25.88 -11.63 -19.17
C LYS A 259 26.69 -11.33 -17.91
N VAL A 260 26.01 -11.13 -16.78
CA VAL A 260 26.59 -10.58 -15.53
C VAL A 260 26.78 -11.66 -14.45
N GLY A 261 26.04 -12.77 -14.52
CA GLY A 261 26.14 -13.88 -13.56
C GLY A 261 25.46 -13.64 -12.22
N ARG A 262 24.89 -12.46 -11.97
CA ARG A 262 24.16 -12.10 -10.73
C ARG A 262 22.66 -12.00 -10.99
N PRO A 263 21.79 -12.33 -10.00
CA PRO A 263 20.36 -12.09 -10.07
C PRO A 263 20.06 -10.59 -10.11
N LEU A 264 18.91 -10.22 -10.67
CA LEU A 264 18.33 -8.91 -10.46
C LEU A 264 17.72 -8.83 -9.05
N VAL A 265 17.60 -7.63 -8.50
CA VAL A 265 16.94 -7.41 -7.21
C VAL A 265 15.74 -6.48 -7.41
N VAL A 266 14.59 -6.89 -6.90
CA VAL A 266 13.37 -6.06 -6.90
C VAL A 266 12.95 -5.82 -5.46
N ILE A 267 12.93 -4.56 -5.07
CA ILE A 267 12.58 -4.14 -3.71
C ILE A 267 11.19 -3.53 -3.73
N ILE A 268 10.26 -4.15 -2.98
CA ILE A 268 8.92 -3.62 -2.75
C ILE A 268 8.86 -3.06 -1.35
N ASN A 269 8.93 -1.74 -1.26
CA ASN A 269 8.93 -1.02 0.01
C ASN A 269 7.49 -0.81 0.51
N GLN A 270 7.30 -0.74 1.83
CA GLN A 270 6.02 -0.46 2.48
C GLN A 270 4.88 -1.44 2.09
N MET A 271 5.17 -2.74 2.08
CA MET A 271 4.17 -3.77 1.75
C MET A 271 2.94 -3.75 2.67
N HIS A 272 3.06 -3.24 3.88
CA HIS A 272 1.95 -3.06 4.81
C HIS A 272 0.85 -2.10 4.31
N LEU A 273 1.13 -1.27 3.30
CA LEU A 273 0.13 -0.40 2.68
C LEU A 273 -0.86 -1.16 1.78
N VAL A 274 -0.53 -2.36 1.34
CA VAL A 274 -1.48 -3.21 0.62
C VAL A 274 -2.64 -3.54 1.57
N ARG A 275 -3.87 -3.50 1.07
CA ARG A 275 -5.05 -3.82 1.90
C ARG A 275 -5.11 -5.32 2.21
N ASP A 276 -5.63 -5.64 3.40
CA ASP A 276 -5.91 -7.01 3.80
C ASP A 276 -7.35 -7.40 3.37
N ASP A 277 -7.63 -7.20 2.07
CA ASP A 277 -8.82 -7.65 1.38
C ASP A 277 -8.47 -8.77 0.40
N GLU A 278 -9.43 -9.30 -0.33
CA GLU A 278 -9.19 -10.39 -1.27
C GLU A 278 -8.23 -9.98 -2.38
N ASP A 279 -8.38 -8.78 -2.94
CA ASP A 279 -7.50 -8.28 -4.00
C ASP A 279 -6.04 -8.13 -3.52
N GLY A 280 -5.84 -7.62 -2.31
CA GLY A 280 -4.51 -7.49 -1.72
C GLY A 280 -3.88 -8.83 -1.37
N LYS A 281 -4.67 -9.81 -0.92
CA LYS A 281 -4.21 -11.18 -0.69
C LYS A 281 -3.79 -11.85 -1.99
N ASP A 282 -4.59 -11.72 -3.05
CA ASP A 282 -4.27 -12.25 -4.37
C ASP A 282 -2.99 -11.63 -4.94
N LEU A 283 -2.79 -10.33 -4.73
CA LEU A 283 -1.54 -9.67 -5.11
C LEU A 283 -0.33 -10.24 -4.37
N ILE A 284 -0.42 -10.39 -3.04
CA ILE A 284 0.68 -10.94 -2.23
C ILE A 284 0.99 -12.37 -2.66
N GLU A 285 -0.02 -13.18 -2.89
CA GLU A 285 0.14 -14.56 -3.34
C GLU A 285 0.81 -14.63 -4.71
N LEU A 286 0.38 -13.83 -5.68
CA LEU A 286 0.99 -13.73 -7.00
C LEU A 286 2.47 -13.33 -6.89
N LEU A 287 2.79 -12.30 -6.10
CA LEU A 287 4.17 -11.85 -5.91
C LEU A 287 5.02 -12.93 -5.24
N GLN A 288 4.47 -13.63 -4.25
CA GLN A 288 5.16 -14.71 -3.55
C GLN A 288 5.43 -15.90 -4.45
N GLN A 289 4.46 -16.34 -5.25
CA GLN A 289 4.65 -17.42 -6.23
C GLN A 289 5.79 -17.11 -7.19
N ARG A 290 5.87 -15.85 -7.67
CA ARG A 290 6.99 -15.40 -8.51
C ARG A 290 8.31 -15.35 -7.75
N ALA A 291 8.31 -14.87 -6.52
CA ALA A 291 9.49 -14.82 -5.66
C ALA A 291 10.08 -16.22 -5.42
N GLU A 292 9.24 -17.21 -5.07
CA GLU A 292 9.62 -18.61 -4.89
C GLU A 292 10.24 -19.20 -6.16
N GLN A 293 9.58 -19.01 -7.31
CA GLN A 293 10.03 -19.52 -8.60
C GLN A 293 11.38 -18.92 -9.02
N TRP A 294 11.53 -17.60 -8.85
CA TRP A 294 12.74 -16.90 -9.23
C TRP A 294 13.90 -17.16 -8.27
N ALA A 295 13.61 -17.30 -6.98
CA ALA A 295 14.59 -17.71 -5.98
C ALA A 295 15.14 -19.11 -6.31
N ALA A 296 14.26 -20.08 -6.63
CA ALA A 296 14.68 -21.43 -7.04
C ALA A 296 15.61 -21.43 -8.25
N ALA A 297 15.37 -20.56 -9.22
CA ALA A 297 16.20 -20.40 -10.42
C ALA A 297 17.36 -19.40 -10.22
N ASN A 298 17.43 -18.72 -9.10
CA ASN A 298 18.36 -17.63 -8.79
C ASN A 298 18.38 -16.54 -9.89
N LEU A 299 17.19 -16.14 -10.37
CA LEU A 299 17.02 -15.16 -11.46
C LEU A 299 16.78 -13.75 -10.93
N VAL A 300 15.85 -13.63 -9.97
CA VAL A 300 15.49 -12.36 -9.33
C VAL A 300 15.36 -12.63 -7.83
N THR A 301 16.01 -11.79 -7.04
CA THR A 301 15.83 -11.74 -5.58
C THR A 301 14.77 -10.71 -5.26
N MET A 302 13.61 -11.12 -4.76
CA MET A 302 12.58 -10.20 -4.29
C MET A 302 12.83 -9.85 -2.83
N VAL A 303 12.70 -8.57 -2.51
CA VAL A 303 12.79 -8.04 -1.15
C VAL A 303 11.50 -7.31 -0.82
N PHE A 304 10.76 -7.86 0.13
CA PHE A 304 9.57 -7.25 0.70
C PHE A 304 9.97 -6.48 1.96
N ASN A 305 9.56 -5.22 2.10
CA ASN A 305 9.76 -4.44 3.31
C ASN A 305 8.42 -4.07 3.92
N SER A 306 8.18 -4.47 5.17
CA SER A 306 6.94 -4.24 5.89
C SER A 306 7.18 -3.74 7.30
N ASP A 307 6.26 -2.89 7.79
CA ASP A 307 6.21 -2.47 9.20
C ASP A 307 5.26 -3.37 10.02
N ASP A 308 4.25 -3.99 9.37
CA ASP A 308 3.19 -4.74 10.02
C ASP A 308 3.38 -6.25 9.90
N TYR A 309 2.95 -6.98 10.92
CA TYR A 309 3.07 -8.44 11.01
C TYR A 309 2.17 -9.20 10.02
N TRP A 310 1.01 -8.66 9.63
CA TRP A 310 0.06 -9.37 8.78
C TRP A 310 0.66 -9.80 7.42
N VAL A 311 1.60 -9.03 6.88
CA VAL A 311 2.32 -9.38 5.65
C VAL A 311 3.18 -10.64 5.85
N TYR A 312 3.88 -10.72 7.00
CA TYR A 312 4.63 -11.93 7.37
C TYR A 312 3.72 -13.14 7.50
N GLU A 313 2.61 -12.98 8.21
CA GLU A 313 1.64 -14.05 8.41
C GLU A 313 1.08 -14.57 7.09
N ARG A 314 0.80 -13.67 6.14
CA ARG A 314 0.32 -14.06 4.82
C ARG A 314 1.40 -14.78 4.01
N LEU A 315 2.60 -14.24 3.94
CA LEU A 315 3.71 -14.87 3.22
C LEU A 315 4.13 -16.20 3.85
N LYS A 316 4.05 -16.34 5.18
CA LYS A 316 4.46 -17.57 5.90
C LYS A 316 3.67 -18.80 5.48
N GLN A 317 2.42 -18.64 5.06
CA GLN A 317 1.54 -19.76 4.70
C GLN A 317 2.09 -20.60 3.54
N LEU A 318 2.73 -19.98 2.55
CA LEU A 318 3.24 -20.63 1.34
C LEU A 318 4.78 -20.55 1.23
N ALA A 319 5.46 -20.04 2.25
CA ALA A 319 6.89 -19.80 2.22
C ALA A 319 7.71 -21.10 2.28
N THR A 320 8.57 -21.30 1.28
CA THR A 320 9.58 -22.39 1.27
C THR A 320 11.01 -21.83 1.20
N ARG A 321 11.20 -20.65 0.61
CA ARG A 321 12.50 -20.00 0.40
C ARG A 321 12.56 -18.58 0.97
N MET A 322 11.65 -18.25 1.89
CA MET A 322 11.61 -16.94 2.53
C MET A 322 12.64 -16.85 3.65
N GLU A 323 13.48 -15.83 3.61
CA GLU A 323 14.30 -15.41 4.74
C GLU A 323 13.76 -14.14 5.36
N VAL A 324 13.65 -14.12 6.68
CA VAL A 324 13.13 -12.98 7.42
C VAL A 324 14.28 -12.25 8.10
N LEU A 325 14.47 -10.98 7.78
CA LEU A 325 15.41 -10.10 8.44
C LEU A 325 14.65 -9.12 9.34
N THR A 326 14.78 -9.31 10.65
CA THR A 326 14.15 -8.43 11.63
C THR A 326 15.05 -7.26 11.95
N ILE A 327 14.54 -6.04 11.78
CA ILE A 327 15.25 -4.80 12.09
C ILE A 327 14.67 -4.22 13.37
N VAL A 328 15.44 -4.31 14.44
CA VAL A 328 15.07 -3.83 15.78
C VAL A 328 15.58 -2.42 16.08
N ASP A 329 15.15 -1.85 17.20
CA ASP A 329 15.66 -0.56 17.69
C ASP A 329 17.16 -0.64 18.03
N LEU A 330 17.85 0.51 18.02
CA LEU A 330 19.29 0.56 18.32
C LEU A 330 19.56 0.25 19.81
N PRO A 331 20.58 -0.56 20.12
CA PRO A 331 21.04 -0.73 21.50
C PRO A 331 21.62 0.58 22.07
N LYS A 332 21.64 0.69 23.40
CA LYS A 332 22.00 1.90 24.14
C LYS A 332 23.34 2.50 23.69
N ALA A 333 24.35 1.65 23.51
CA ALA A 333 25.68 2.11 23.10
C ALA A 333 25.68 2.82 21.74
N GLN A 334 24.97 2.27 20.76
CA GLN A 334 24.88 2.84 19.41
C GLN A 334 23.98 4.09 19.39
N ALA A 335 22.85 4.06 20.10
CA ALA A 335 21.92 5.18 20.18
C ALA A 335 22.56 6.42 20.84
N THR A 336 23.23 6.23 21.97
CA THR A 336 23.93 7.32 22.68
C THR A 336 25.12 7.86 21.89
N ALA A 337 25.90 7.00 21.24
CA ALA A 337 26.98 7.42 20.35
C ALA A 337 26.46 8.23 19.15
N ALA A 338 25.35 7.79 18.55
CA ALA A 338 24.72 8.49 17.45
C ALA A 338 24.23 9.89 17.84
N LEU A 339 23.54 10.02 18.99
CA LEU A 339 23.11 11.31 19.54
C LEU A 339 24.29 12.23 19.82
N LYS A 340 25.33 11.72 20.50
CA LYS A 340 26.53 12.47 20.81
C LYS A 340 27.22 13.02 19.55
N ASN A 341 27.44 12.14 18.55
CA ASN A 341 28.06 12.51 17.29
C ASN A 341 27.24 13.57 16.53
N TYR A 342 25.89 13.42 16.52
CA TYR A 342 25.02 14.40 15.89
C TYR A 342 25.10 15.77 16.56
N ARG A 343 24.99 15.84 17.89
CA ARG A 343 25.04 17.09 18.67
C ARG A 343 26.39 17.76 18.56
N GLN A 344 27.49 17.01 18.68
CA GLN A 344 28.85 17.55 18.53
C GLN A 344 29.04 18.19 17.16
N ARG A 345 28.49 17.58 16.10
CA ARG A 345 28.72 18.05 14.74
C ARG A 345 27.85 19.26 14.36
N TYR A 346 26.57 19.26 14.72
CA TYR A 346 25.62 20.29 14.26
C TYR A 346 25.43 21.40 15.26
N PHE A 347 25.58 21.13 16.53
CA PHE A 347 25.34 22.12 17.59
C PHE A 347 26.65 22.47 18.34
N ASN A 348 27.76 21.81 18.02
CA ASN A 348 29.03 21.92 18.70
C ASN A 348 28.89 21.70 20.22
N GLU A 349 28.01 20.81 20.64
CA GLU A 349 27.72 20.47 22.02
C GLU A 349 28.21 19.06 22.34
N ALA A 350 28.74 18.86 23.53
CA ALA A 350 29.11 17.56 24.07
C ALA A 350 28.18 17.20 25.24
N PRO A 351 27.03 16.59 24.99
CA PRO A 351 26.11 16.21 26.05
C PRO A 351 26.72 15.19 27.00
N SER A 352 26.38 15.30 28.31
CA SER A 352 26.89 14.38 29.34
C SER A 352 26.35 12.96 29.10
N SER A 353 27.11 11.95 29.57
CA SER A 353 26.69 10.54 29.49
C SER A 353 25.36 10.31 30.20
N GLU A 354 25.18 10.90 31.37
CA GLU A 354 23.95 10.80 32.16
C GLU A 354 22.72 11.34 31.41
N LEU A 355 22.89 12.47 30.69
CA LEU A 355 21.82 13.04 29.89
C LEU A 355 21.45 12.11 28.73
N LEU A 356 22.44 11.55 28.05
CA LEU A 356 22.24 10.62 26.94
C LEU A 356 21.57 9.32 27.40
N GLU A 357 21.90 8.84 28.59
CA GLU A 357 21.26 7.67 29.20
C GLU A 357 19.80 7.95 29.53
N LYS A 358 19.50 9.08 30.18
CA LYS A 358 18.12 9.49 30.45
C LYS A 358 17.28 9.60 29.19
N ILE A 359 17.85 10.18 28.12
CA ILE A 359 17.17 10.27 26.84
C ILE A 359 16.85 8.87 26.30
N TYR A 360 17.83 7.96 26.35
CA TYR A 360 17.63 6.59 25.90
C TYR A 360 16.54 5.87 26.71
N ASP A 361 16.50 6.06 28.03
CA ASP A 361 15.49 5.47 28.90
C ASP A 361 14.08 6.00 28.60
N HIS A 362 13.95 7.24 28.10
CA HIS A 362 12.65 7.83 27.72
C HIS A 362 12.17 7.45 26.32
N VAL A 363 13.06 7.37 25.32
CA VAL A 363 12.65 7.20 23.92
C VAL A 363 13.13 5.90 23.28
N GLY A 364 14.02 5.18 23.96
CA GLY A 364 14.63 3.97 23.44
C GLY A 364 15.59 4.21 22.28
N GLY A 365 15.83 3.15 21.52
CA GLY A 365 16.75 3.16 20.37
C GLY A 365 16.11 3.46 19.02
N ARG A 366 14.86 3.93 18.97
CA ARG A 366 14.16 4.16 17.71
C ARG A 366 14.71 5.35 16.95
N LEU A 367 15.22 5.10 15.73
CA LEU A 367 15.90 6.12 14.93
C LEU A 367 15.06 7.38 14.68
N ASN A 368 13.77 7.23 14.44
CA ASN A 368 12.89 8.37 14.21
C ASN A 368 12.80 9.27 15.44
N PHE A 369 12.67 8.70 16.63
CA PHE A 369 12.61 9.45 17.88
C PHE A 369 13.97 10.08 18.20
N LEU A 370 15.05 9.31 18.07
CA LEU A 370 16.41 9.81 18.28
C LEU A 370 16.73 11.00 17.36
N ASN A 371 16.31 10.95 16.10
CA ASN A 371 16.49 12.05 15.14
C ASN A 371 15.69 13.30 15.54
N ARG A 372 14.46 13.14 16.05
CA ARG A 372 13.65 14.27 16.56
C ARG A 372 14.28 14.90 17.79
N VAL A 373 14.72 14.08 18.73
CA VAL A 373 15.40 14.55 19.97
C VAL A 373 16.73 15.23 19.62
N ALA A 374 17.54 14.64 18.74
CA ALA A 374 18.84 15.20 18.33
C ALA A 374 18.73 16.60 17.72
N LYS A 375 17.64 16.90 17.02
CA LYS A 375 17.37 18.20 16.37
C LYS A 375 16.76 19.25 17.31
N SER A 376 16.24 18.84 18.47
CA SER A 376 15.62 19.78 19.42
C SER A 376 16.67 20.56 20.21
N GLN A 377 16.36 21.81 20.58
CA GLN A 377 17.20 22.58 21.49
C GLN A 377 17.25 21.95 22.89
N ASP A 378 16.08 21.61 23.44
CA ASP A 378 15.96 20.86 24.68
C ASP A 378 15.56 19.40 24.38
N MET A 379 16.51 18.50 24.63
CA MET A 379 16.34 17.08 24.32
C MET A 379 15.36 16.39 25.28
N LEU A 380 15.35 16.75 26.56
CA LEU A 380 14.45 16.15 27.55
C LEU A 380 13.00 16.58 27.31
N LEU A 381 12.78 17.86 27.06
CA LEU A 381 11.47 18.36 26.68
C LEU A 381 10.94 17.71 25.40
N ALA A 382 11.84 17.39 24.46
CA ALA A 382 11.47 16.66 23.25
C ALA A 382 11.06 15.22 23.55
N CYS A 383 11.71 14.55 24.50
CA CYS A 383 11.32 13.21 24.96
C CYS A 383 9.91 13.22 25.59
N ASP A 384 9.65 14.18 26.48
CA ASP A 384 8.33 14.32 27.11
C ASP A 384 7.24 14.60 26.06
N LYS A 385 7.51 15.46 25.09
CA LYS A 385 6.58 15.71 23.97
C LYS A 385 6.32 14.46 23.14
N ILE A 386 7.32 13.63 22.88
CA ILE A 386 7.15 12.37 22.15
C ILE A 386 6.23 11.45 22.94
N LYS A 387 6.49 11.26 24.25
CA LYS A 387 5.67 10.43 25.11
C LYS A 387 4.21 10.93 25.17
N GLU A 388 3.98 12.24 25.33
CA GLU A 388 2.63 12.82 25.33
C GLU A 388 1.91 12.64 23.98
N VAL A 389 2.61 12.70 22.87
CA VAL A 389 2.02 12.43 21.54
C VAL A 389 1.58 10.97 21.43
N GLU A 390 2.43 10.02 21.82
CA GLU A 390 2.10 8.59 21.81
C GLU A 390 0.94 8.28 22.77
N LYS A 391 0.95 8.85 23.98
CA LYS A 391 -0.14 8.72 24.96
C LYS A 391 -1.47 9.27 24.42
N THR A 392 -1.43 10.48 23.86
CA THR A 392 -2.62 11.10 23.27
C THR A 392 -3.14 10.25 22.10
N TRP A 393 -2.25 9.69 21.28
CA TRP A 393 -2.63 8.79 20.20
C TRP A 393 -3.35 7.55 20.71
N PHE A 394 -2.80 6.89 21.75
CA PHE A 394 -3.43 5.73 22.37
C PHE A 394 -4.81 6.06 22.94
N LEU A 395 -4.90 7.14 23.70
CA LEU A 395 -6.16 7.56 24.34
C LEU A 395 -7.24 7.92 23.31
N ASN A 396 -6.86 8.54 22.18
CA ASN A 396 -7.81 8.87 21.13
C ASN A 396 -8.36 7.62 20.40
N GLN A 397 -7.61 6.53 20.37
CA GLN A 397 -8.02 5.30 19.72
C GLN A 397 -8.71 4.32 20.67
N CYS A 398 -8.33 4.30 21.93
CA CYS A 398 -8.66 3.22 22.86
C CYS A 398 -9.12 3.70 24.25
N TRP A 399 -9.66 4.94 24.36
CA TRP A 399 -10.12 5.38 25.68
C TRP A 399 -11.42 4.70 26.09
N ILE A 400 -11.52 4.33 27.40
CA ILE A 400 -12.74 3.79 27.97
C ILE A 400 -13.72 4.94 28.24
N LEU A 401 -14.94 4.80 27.71
CA LEU A 401 -16.00 5.79 27.89
C LEU A 401 -16.58 5.76 29.32
N GLY A 402 -17.37 6.76 29.65
CA GLY A 402 -18.04 6.89 30.96
C GLY A 402 -19.11 5.83 31.21
N GLU A 403 -19.86 6.00 32.30
CA GLU A 403 -20.79 5.00 32.80
C GLU A 403 -22.04 4.82 31.94
N GLU A 404 -22.50 5.86 31.27
CA GLU A 404 -23.63 5.79 30.35
C GLU A 404 -23.16 5.34 28.99
N MET A 405 -23.46 4.09 28.66
CA MET A 405 -23.06 3.46 27.40
C MET A 405 -24.30 2.96 26.67
N ASP A 406 -24.48 3.42 25.46
CA ASP A 406 -25.57 3.00 24.58
C ASP A 406 -25.13 1.83 23.69
N ASP A 407 -26.08 1.06 23.15
CA ASP A 407 -25.81 -0.08 22.28
C ASP A 407 -24.97 0.32 21.05
N ASP A 408 -25.15 1.56 20.55
CA ASP A 408 -24.44 2.08 19.36
C ASP A 408 -22.91 2.23 19.55
N VAL A 409 -22.43 2.43 20.77
CA VAL A 409 -20.99 2.57 21.06
C VAL A 409 -20.34 1.31 21.59
N MET A 410 -21.09 0.23 21.67
CA MET A 410 -20.69 -1.03 22.30
C MET A 410 -19.46 -1.65 21.64
N ASP A 411 -19.40 -1.66 20.30
CA ASP A 411 -18.27 -2.26 19.58
C ASP A 411 -16.99 -1.44 19.76
N GLN A 412 -17.10 -0.11 19.79
CA GLN A 412 -15.96 0.76 20.08
C GLN A 412 -15.46 0.55 21.52
N GLN A 413 -16.37 0.35 22.45
CA GLN A 413 -16.03 0.12 23.85
C GLN A 413 -15.37 -1.24 24.06
N LYS A 414 -15.82 -2.29 23.38
CA LYS A 414 -15.15 -3.61 23.37
C LYS A 414 -13.73 -3.50 22.84
N TRP A 415 -13.57 -2.79 21.76
CA TRP A 415 -12.26 -2.51 21.16
C TRP A 415 -11.34 -1.79 22.16
N ALA A 416 -11.79 -0.67 22.72
CA ALA A 416 -11.02 0.13 23.65
C ALA A 416 -10.69 -0.66 24.93
N ALA A 417 -11.67 -1.33 25.54
CA ALA A 417 -11.47 -2.12 26.74
C ALA A 417 -10.46 -3.26 26.51
N ALA A 418 -10.56 -3.98 25.39
CA ALA A 418 -9.62 -5.05 25.05
C ALA A 418 -8.18 -4.53 24.90
N ALA A 419 -7.99 -3.37 24.24
CA ALA A 419 -6.67 -2.75 24.11
C ALA A 419 -6.09 -2.32 25.46
N VAL A 420 -6.93 -1.72 26.33
CA VAL A 420 -6.51 -1.27 27.65
C VAL A 420 -6.21 -2.46 28.59
N VAL A 421 -6.97 -3.56 28.50
CA VAL A 421 -6.67 -4.81 29.24
C VAL A 421 -5.30 -5.35 28.85
N LEU A 422 -4.97 -5.40 27.56
CA LEU A 422 -3.65 -5.85 27.11
C LEU A 422 -2.54 -4.90 27.58
N ALA A 423 -2.75 -3.58 27.48
CA ALA A 423 -1.79 -2.59 27.98
C ALA A 423 -1.54 -2.76 29.49
N THR A 424 -2.58 -2.96 30.29
CA THR A 424 -2.49 -3.22 31.73
C THR A 424 -1.71 -4.50 32.02
N ALA A 425 -2.01 -5.58 31.29
CA ALA A 425 -1.31 -6.85 31.45
C ALA A 425 0.19 -6.74 31.11
N LEU A 426 0.56 -5.93 30.08
CA LEU A 426 1.96 -5.68 29.76
C LEU A 426 2.69 -4.91 30.88
N VAL A 427 2.03 -3.90 31.50
CA VAL A 427 2.58 -3.17 32.64
C VAL A 427 2.77 -4.11 33.84
N ASP A 428 1.80 -4.96 34.13
CA ASP A 428 1.89 -5.94 35.23
C ASP A 428 3.02 -6.94 34.98
N LYS A 429 3.18 -7.39 33.72
CA LYS A 429 4.26 -8.31 33.36
C LYS A 429 5.64 -7.69 33.51
N GLU A 430 5.81 -6.39 33.25
CA GLU A 430 7.09 -5.70 33.46
C GLU A 430 7.56 -5.80 34.93
N ALA A 431 6.63 -5.69 35.88
CA ALA A 431 6.95 -5.83 37.30
C ALA A 431 7.47 -7.23 37.67
N GLU A 432 7.18 -8.24 36.85
CA GLU A 432 7.63 -9.62 37.02
C GLU A 432 8.98 -9.89 36.32
N MET A 433 9.44 -8.98 35.44
CA MET A 433 10.67 -9.15 34.68
C MET A 433 11.91 -8.91 35.53
N GLU A 434 12.90 -9.80 35.44
CA GLU A 434 14.19 -9.65 36.13
C GLU A 434 15.03 -8.53 35.52
N THR A 435 14.95 -8.33 34.20
CA THR A 435 15.73 -7.31 33.47
C THR A 435 14.88 -6.65 32.37
N THR A 436 14.99 -5.35 32.25
CA THR A 436 14.32 -4.54 31.21
C THR A 436 15.30 -4.08 30.12
N TYR A 437 16.55 -4.54 30.16
CA TYR A 437 17.60 -4.15 29.23
C TYR A 437 18.53 -5.31 28.88
N ASP A 438 18.80 -5.45 27.59
CA ASP A 438 19.79 -6.36 27.02
C ASP A 438 20.86 -5.55 26.26
N PRO A 439 22.17 -5.84 26.47
CA PRO A 439 23.25 -5.11 25.78
C PRO A 439 23.21 -5.19 24.25
N THR A 440 22.65 -6.26 23.69
CA THR A 440 22.58 -6.50 22.25
C THR A 440 21.29 -6.00 21.62
N LEU A 441 20.15 -6.16 22.32
CA LEU A 441 18.82 -5.81 21.82
C LEU A 441 18.34 -4.42 22.28
N GLY A 442 18.96 -3.86 23.34
CA GLY A 442 18.53 -2.62 23.95
C GLY A 442 17.41 -2.82 24.99
N HIS A 443 16.39 -1.98 24.99
CA HIS A 443 15.23 -2.16 25.88
C HIS A 443 14.48 -3.44 25.54
N VAL A 444 14.30 -4.28 26.56
CA VAL A 444 13.45 -5.46 26.49
C VAL A 444 12.08 -5.08 27.03
N LEU A 445 11.17 -4.73 26.13
CA LEU A 445 9.78 -4.44 26.50
C LEU A 445 9.05 -5.73 26.88
N PRO A 446 8.13 -5.66 27.85
CA PRO A 446 7.28 -6.79 28.21
C PRO A 446 6.48 -7.24 26.98
N SER A 447 6.40 -8.55 26.78
CA SER A 447 5.73 -9.12 25.62
C SER A 447 4.99 -10.40 25.99
N PHE A 448 3.91 -10.69 25.28
CA PHE A 448 3.18 -11.94 25.35
C PHE A 448 3.22 -12.65 23.98
N PRO A 449 3.28 -13.98 23.96
CA PRO A 449 3.00 -14.71 22.73
C PRO A 449 1.64 -14.30 22.15
N LEU A 450 1.53 -14.23 20.83
CA LEU A 450 0.33 -13.75 20.14
C LEU A 450 -0.96 -14.43 20.63
N HIS A 451 -0.94 -15.76 20.77
CA HIS A 451 -2.10 -16.51 21.26
C HIS A 451 -2.48 -16.12 22.71
N LYS A 452 -1.49 -15.79 23.55
CA LYS A 452 -1.75 -15.34 24.93
C LYS A 452 -2.29 -13.92 24.99
N ALA A 453 -1.78 -13.04 24.13
CA ALA A 453 -2.32 -11.69 23.99
C ALA A 453 -3.79 -11.73 23.51
N GLN A 454 -4.11 -12.61 22.56
CA GLN A 454 -5.49 -12.84 22.11
C GLN A 454 -6.39 -13.39 23.22
N GLU A 455 -5.88 -14.29 24.05
CA GLU A 455 -6.59 -14.82 25.22
C GLU A 455 -6.88 -13.70 26.23
N ILE A 456 -5.87 -12.87 26.57
CA ILE A 456 -6.01 -11.74 27.49
C ILE A 456 -7.08 -10.75 26.98
N MET A 457 -7.07 -10.43 25.69
CA MET A 457 -8.03 -9.52 25.06
C MET A 457 -9.41 -10.16 24.83
N THR A 458 -9.53 -11.49 24.92
CA THR A 458 -10.73 -12.26 24.52
C THR A 458 -11.19 -12.01 23.08
N ARG A 459 -10.35 -11.40 22.23
CA ARG A 459 -10.63 -11.03 20.84
C ARG A 459 -9.40 -11.33 19.96
N VAL A 460 -9.60 -12.18 18.94
CA VAL A 460 -8.52 -12.65 18.06
C VAL A 460 -8.15 -11.60 17.02
N ASP A 461 -9.11 -10.85 16.51
CA ASP A 461 -9.01 -9.92 15.40
C ASP A 461 -8.40 -8.56 15.78
N PHE A 462 -8.60 -8.10 17.02
CA PHE A 462 -8.22 -6.74 17.43
C PHE A 462 -6.70 -6.51 17.44
N VAL A 463 -5.90 -7.52 17.79
CA VAL A 463 -4.44 -7.38 17.89
C VAL A 463 -3.82 -6.91 16.58
N ARG A 464 -4.26 -7.47 15.44
CA ARG A 464 -3.76 -7.08 14.11
C ARG A 464 -4.13 -5.64 13.74
N ALA A 465 -5.34 -5.23 14.07
CA ALA A 465 -5.76 -3.86 13.81
C ALA A 465 -5.03 -2.86 14.71
N LEU A 466 -4.71 -3.24 15.95
CA LEU A 466 -3.89 -2.44 16.87
C LEU A 466 -2.42 -2.34 16.44
N ASP A 467 -1.87 -3.39 15.83
CA ASP A 467 -0.55 -3.39 15.20
C ASP A 467 -0.51 -2.38 14.03
N ARG A 468 -1.51 -2.38 13.15
CA ARG A 468 -1.63 -1.40 12.05
C ARG A 468 -1.74 0.05 12.53
N LEU A 469 -2.38 0.29 13.68
CA LEU A 469 -2.45 1.60 14.31
C LEU A 469 -1.15 2.01 15.01
N ASN A 470 -0.16 1.11 15.06
CA ASN A 470 1.11 1.30 15.76
C ASN A 470 0.91 1.61 17.27
N LEU A 471 -0.08 0.99 17.89
CA LEU A 471 -0.31 1.02 19.33
C LEU A 471 0.42 -0.12 20.02
N PHE A 472 0.28 -1.30 19.48
CA PHE A 472 1.05 -2.49 19.83
C PHE A 472 1.87 -2.90 18.61
N SER A 473 2.85 -3.75 18.81
CA SER A 473 3.66 -4.33 17.74
C SER A 473 3.71 -5.84 17.90
N ILE A 474 3.53 -6.55 16.79
CA ILE A 474 3.72 -7.99 16.72
C ILE A 474 5.07 -8.25 16.06
N THR A 475 6.00 -8.85 16.80
CA THR A 475 7.34 -9.16 16.28
C THR A 475 7.31 -10.37 15.33
N SER A 476 8.40 -10.58 14.57
CA SER A 476 8.59 -11.77 13.71
C SER A 476 8.42 -13.09 14.45
N ASP A 477 8.71 -13.12 15.76
CA ASP A 477 8.57 -14.29 16.62
C ASP A 477 7.19 -14.42 17.25
N ALA A 478 6.21 -13.69 16.70
CA ALA A 478 4.83 -13.65 17.18
C ALA A 478 4.71 -13.25 18.66
N GLN A 479 5.54 -12.30 19.11
CA GLN A 479 5.40 -11.67 20.42
C GLN A 479 4.72 -10.31 20.28
N VAL A 480 3.73 -10.06 21.12
CA VAL A 480 2.96 -8.80 21.19
C VAL A 480 3.50 -7.94 22.31
N ARG A 481 3.86 -6.70 22.02
CA ARG A 481 4.38 -5.72 22.98
C ARG A 481 3.89 -4.31 22.64
N ALA A 482 4.18 -3.33 23.50
CA ALA A 482 3.98 -1.93 23.13
C ALA A 482 4.77 -1.58 21.86
N SER A 483 4.24 -0.72 21.01
CA SER A 483 4.88 -0.37 19.72
C SER A 483 6.20 0.37 19.88
N SER A 484 6.45 0.97 21.05
CA SER A 484 7.67 1.72 21.35
C SER A 484 7.87 1.91 22.86
N VAL A 485 9.08 2.31 23.27
CA VAL A 485 9.37 2.67 24.67
C VAL A 485 8.46 3.82 25.15
N PRO A 486 8.31 4.95 24.41
CA PRO A 486 7.37 6.00 24.83
C PRO A 486 5.92 5.54 24.95
N MET A 487 5.47 4.63 24.09
CA MET A 487 4.12 4.05 24.19
C MET A 487 3.98 3.21 25.46
N HIS A 488 4.99 2.42 25.80
CA HIS A 488 4.99 1.63 27.02
C HIS A 488 4.98 2.51 28.29
N LEU A 489 5.77 3.58 28.30
CA LEU A 489 5.75 4.57 29.38
C LEU A 489 4.36 5.25 29.50
N ALA A 490 3.69 5.48 28.38
CA ALA A 490 2.32 6.00 28.37
C ALA A 490 1.34 4.99 29.00
N PHE A 491 1.51 3.69 28.77
CA PHE A 491 0.71 2.64 29.43
C PHE A 491 0.94 2.64 30.95
N GLN A 492 2.18 2.77 31.41
CA GLN A 492 2.50 2.86 32.84
C GLN A 492 1.83 4.07 33.49
N GLU A 493 1.91 5.26 32.85
CA GLU A 493 1.26 6.47 33.38
C GLU A 493 -0.26 6.33 33.46
N MET A 494 -0.88 5.69 32.46
CA MET A 494 -2.32 5.47 32.42
C MET A 494 -2.76 4.50 33.52
N VAL A 495 -2.06 3.37 33.68
CA VAL A 495 -2.38 2.35 34.69
C VAL A 495 -2.15 2.86 36.11
N ALA A 496 -1.21 3.81 36.29
CA ALA A 496 -0.94 4.44 37.58
C ALA A 496 -1.99 5.48 38.04
N LEU A 497 -2.96 5.84 37.16
CA LEU A 497 -4.02 6.77 37.55
C LEU A 497 -4.87 6.19 38.69
N PRO A 498 -5.19 6.98 39.72
CA PRO A 498 -6.05 6.53 40.83
C PRO A 498 -7.44 6.10 40.33
N GLY A 499 -7.92 4.93 40.76
CA GLY A 499 -9.23 4.39 40.37
C GLY A 499 -9.31 3.83 38.94
N PHE A 500 -8.19 3.80 38.19
CA PHE A 500 -8.19 3.33 36.82
C PHE A 500 -8.60 1.87 36.68
N ARG A 501 -8.06 0.99 37.52
CA ARG A 501 -8.33 -0.45 37.46
C ARG A 501 -9.79 -0.78 37.81
N GLU A 502 -10.36 -0.08 38.78
CA GLU A 502 -11.78 -0.21 39.15
C GLU A 502 -12.68 0.27 38.02
N HIS A 503 -12.33 1.38 37.38
CA HIS A 503 -13.07 1.90 36.22
C HIS A 503 -13.01 0.94 35.03
N LEU A 504 -11.83 0.38 34.71
CA LEU A 504 -11.68 -0.64 33.67
C LEU A 504 -12.54 -1.87 33.96
N GLN A 505 -12.48 -2.41 35.21
CA GLN A 505 -13.25 -3.59 35.59
C GLN A 505 -14.76 -3.32 35.49
N GLY A 506 -15.22 -2.17 35.98
CA GLY A 506 -16.62 -1.77 35.87
C GLY A 506 -17.11 -1.66 34.42
N THR A 507 -16.23 -1.24 33.52
CA THR A 507 -16.54 -1.20 32.08
C THR A 507 -16.66 -2.59 31.48
N ILE A 508 -15.72 -3.50 31.82
CA ILE A 508 -15.75 -4.90 31.37
C ILE A 508 -17.01 -5.61 31.87
N ASP A 509 -17.36 -5.45 33.14
CA ASP A 509 -18.54 -6.05 33.73
C ASP A 509 -19.83 -5.56 33.07
N ARG A 510 -19.87 -4.29 32.71
CA ARG A 510 -21.00 -3.69 31.96
C ARG A 510 -21.12 -4.25 30.56
N ILE A 511 -20.00 -4.36 29.81
CA ILE A 511 -19.96 -4.99 28.49
C ILE A 511 -20.51 -6.42 28.58
N ALA A 512 -20.04 -7.19 29.57
CA ALA A 512 -20.50 -8.57 29.78
C ALA A 512 -22.00 -8.65 30.12
N ALA A 513 -22.50 -7.71 30.93
CA ALA A 513 -23.92 -7.63 31.26
C ALA A 513 -24.79 -7.32 30.03
N ILE A 514 -24.40 -6.37 29.18
CA ILE A 514 -25.13 -6.02 27.96
C ILE A 514 -25.10 -7.18 26.95
N GLU A 515 -23.97 -7.84 26.76
CA GLU A 515 -23.86 -9.02 25.89
C GLU A 515 -24.75 -10.18 26.39
N SER A 516 -24.80 -10.37 27.71
CA SER A 516 -25.64 -11.38 28.32
C SER A 516 -27.14 -11.10 28.07
N LEU A 517 -27.55 -9.83 28.19
CA LEU A 517 -28.95 -9.42 27.89
C LEU A 517 -29.30 -9.62 26.41
N GLY A 518 -28.37 -9.29 25.50
CA GLY A 518 -28.54 -9.52 24.07
C GLY A 518 -28.76 -11.00 23.72
N ARG A 519 -27.92 -11.87 24.27
CA ARG A 519 -28.04 -13.33 24.11
C ARG A 519 -29.38 -13.87 24.66
N THR A 520 -29.79 -13.36 25.81
CA THR A 520 -31.07 -13.78 26.45
C THR A 520 -32.26 -13.36 25.56
N ARG A 521 -32.24 -12.14 25.00
CA ARG A 521 -33.29 -11.68 24.06
C ARG A 521 -33.35 -12.55 22.79
N GLU A 522 -32.20 -12.92 22.23
CA GLU A 522 -32.14 -13.79 21.05
C GLU A 522 -32.67 -15.20 21.34
N LEU A 523 -32.38 -15.77 22.51
CA LEU A 523 -32.88 -17.08 22.92
C LEU A 523 -34.39 -17.04 23.10
N VAL A 524 -34.91 -16.02 23.77
CA VAL A 524 -36.36 -15.82 23.96
C VAL A 524 -37.07 -15.65 22.62
N ALA A 525 -36.51 -14.89 21.69
CA ALA A 525 -37.12 -14.70 20.37
C ALA A 525 -37.12 -15.97 19.52
N LYS A 526 -36.12 -16.85 19.65
CA LYS A 526 -36.09 -18.15 18.95
C LYS A 526 -37.05 -19.18 19.51
N ASP A 527 -37.25 -19.13 20.83
CA ASP A 527 -38.09 -20.11 21.53
C ASP A 527 -39.57 -19.70 21.59
N LEU A 528 -39.89 -18.45 21.22
CA LEU A 528 -41.28 -17.99 21.17
C LEU A 528 -41.99 -18.53 19.94
N VAL A 529 -43.07 -19.23 20.15
CA VAL A 529 -43.96 -19.69 19.07
C VAL A 529 -44.79 -18.51 18.55
N LEU A 530 -44.68 -18.21 17.25
CA LEU A 530 -45.38 -17.09 16.62
C LEU A 530 -46.92 -17.28 16.78
N GLY A 531 -47.59 -16.31 17.40
CA GLY A 531 -49.02 -16.39 17.69
C GLY A 531 -49.40 -17.14 18.97
N GLY A 532 -48.36 -17.64 19.72
CA GLY A 532 -48.58 -18.26 21.06
C GLY A 532 -48.96 -17.22 22.09
N LYS A 533 -49.82 -17.61 23.04
CA LYS A 533 -50.11 -16.83 24.24
C LYS A 533 -49.21 -17.31 25.37
N TYR A 534 -48.51 -16.37 26.01
CA TYR A 534 -47.56 -16.65 27.10
C TYR A 534 -48.05 -16.06 28.42
N GLU A 535 -48.02 -16.84 29.46
CA GLU A 535 -48.23 -16.36 30.82
C GLU A 535 -46.85 -16.04 31.45
N ILE A 536 -46.71 -14.82 31.95
CA ILE A 536 -45.47 -14.33 32.55
C ILE A 536 -45.71 -14.18 34.04
N ARG A 537 -45.00 -14.97 34.87
CA ARG A 537 -45.05 -14.90 36.34
C ARG A 537 -43.72 -14.49 36.93
N LYS A 538 -43.77 -13.55 37.85
CA LYS A 538 -42.58 -13.17 38.61
C LYS A 538 -42.39 -14.18 39.77
N VAL A 539 -41.26 -14.88 39.76
CA VAL A 539 -40.87 -15.83 40.82
C VAL A 539 -39.68 -15.29 41.63
N PRO A 540 -39.46 -15.72 42.85
CA PRO A 540 -38.27 -15.33 43.60
C PRO A 540 -37.01 -15.81 42.89
N GLY A 541 -36.23 -14.86 42.31
CA GLY A 541 -35.01 -15.15 41.56
C GLY A 541 -35.12 -15.04 40.02
N GLY A 542 -36.31 -14.68 39.46
CA GLY A 542 -36.44 -14.53 38.02
C GLY A 542 -37.87 -14.29 37.51
N ILE A 543 -38.03 -14.52 36.22
CA ILE A 543 -39.33 -14.47 35.55
C ILE A 543 -39.55 -15.84 34.92
N ASP A 544 -40.69 -16.45 35.19
CA ASP A 544 -41.12 -17.69 34.57
C ASP A 544 -42.09 -17.37 33.41
N VAL A 545 -41.84 -17.95 32.24
CA VAL A 545 -42.60 -17.72 31.01
C VAL A 545 -43.12 -19.06 30.52
N THR A 546 -44.43 -19.27 30.59
CA THR A 546 -45.08 -20.51 30.16
C THR A 546 -45.98 -20.27 28.92
N LEU A 547 -45.85 -21.14 27.94
CA LEU A 547 -46.75 -21.13 26.77
C LEU A 547 -48.12 -21.67 27.21
N GLN A 548 -49.19 -20.89 27.00
CA GLN A 548 -50.57 -21.40 27.18
C GLN A 548 -50.92 -22.25 25.96
N GLU A 549 -51.13 -23.53 26.19
CA GLU A 549 -51.72 -24.40 25.15
C GLU A 549 -53.12 -23.87 24.85
N LYS A 550 -53.48 -23.73 23.57
CA LYS A 550 -54.83 -23.52 23.14
C LYS A 550 -55.63 -24.75 23.62
N GLU A 551 -56.53 -24.56 24.60
CA GLU A 551 -57.60 -25.55 24.83
C GLU A 551 -58.28 -25.79 23.48
N GLY A 552 -58.23 -27.03 23.03
CA GLY A 552 -58.83 -27.44 21.77
C GLY A 552 -60.30 -27.06 21.71
N GLU A 553 -60.65 -26.28 20.70
CA GLU A 553 -62.00 -26.28 20.21
C GLU A 553 -62.18 -27.61 19.46
N ASP A 554 -62.65 -28.63 20.23
CA ASP A 554 -63.35 -29.77 19.67
C ASP A 554 -64.73 -29.29 19.22
N GLU A 555 -64.89 -29.06 17.90
CA GLU A 555 -66.16 -29.32 17.17
C GLU A 555 -65.86 -29.59 15.69
#